data_478b398e1d88c99cfab9fe56d64c8178
#
_entry.id   478b398e1d88c99cfab9fe56d64c8178
#
_cell.length_a   1.000
_cell.length_b   1.000
_cell.length_c   1.000
_cell.angle_alpha   90.00
_cell.angle_beta   90.00
_cell.angle_gamma   90.00
#
_symmetry.space_group_name_H-M   'P 1'
#
loop_
_entity.id
_entity.type
_entity.pdbx_description
1 polymer ?
#
loop_
_entity_poly.entity_id
_entity_poly.type
_entity_poly.pdbx_seq_one_letter_code
_entity_poly.pdbx_strand_id
1 'polypeptide(L)'
;MMAKFKAGLLSLRDLFATAWWIFLIVGIGFVVAYQFVAPAPPKKITITTGGESGAYYQFANRYAAILAKNGITLEVKTSAGSLENLARLKNDEAQIGFVQGGVVEPKELEVEDAENDTGLLSLGSVFYEPVWVFYRGDKPLTRLTELQGKRIAIGQEGSGVRLLAQQMLSANEIQPGDHLIPLSGLLAAEELQQGRIDAAFIIAAEKAPVVQVLLRSPGVKVMSFAQAGAYQRRFPFLTKLTFPHGVADLVRDFPPEDIKLLAPTANLIVRDDLHPALQTLMLKVASEVHGKSGFFQDVGEFPAYKDQMLPLSPEASRYFKSGPPFLQRYLPFWLAVLVDRLIVLLVPIIALLIPLLKIAPAIYTWRVRSKVFRCYGELKFLEDDLKNHYNPAKLNDYRSRLDALDEEAAQLHVPLGFTDLVYTLREHVNLVRRILDKRETQA
;
A
#
# COMPACT_ATOMS: atom_id res chain seq x y z
N MET A 1 -17.69 44.25 -35.55
CA MET A 1 -17.57 43.27 -34.42
C MET A 1 -17.76 41.82 -34.87
N MET A 2 -18.77 41.50 -35.67
CA MET A 2 -19.03 40.13 -36.20
C MET A 2 -17.90 39.53 -37.05
N ALA A 3 -17.20 40.32 -37.88
CA ALA A 3 -16.11 39.82 -38.73
C ALA A 3 -14.88 39.36 -37.93
N LYS A 4 -14.51 40.07 -36.84
CA LYS A 4 -13.44 39.68 -35.93
C LYS A 4 -13.80 38.39 -35.14
N PHE A 5 -15.07 38.19 -34.82
CA PHE A 5 -15.54 37.00 -34.15
C PHE A 5 -15.52 35.78 -35.08
N LYS A 6 -15.95 35.92 -36.34
CA LYS A 6 -15.83 34.85 -37.36
C LYS A 6 -14.36 34.49 -37.68
N ALA A 7 -13.46 35.46 -37.74
CA ALA A 7 -12.03 35.20 -37.98
C ALA A 7 -11.40 34.47 -36.77
N GLY A 8 -11.80 34.84 -35.55
CA GLY A 8 -11.37 34.11 -34.33
C GLY A 8 -11.89 32.65 -34.28
N LEU A 9 -13.13 32.42 -34.69
CA LEU A 9 -13.72 31.06 -34.76
C LEU A 9 -13.05 30.19 -35.83
N LEU A 10 -12.68 30.75 -36.98
CA LEU A 10 -11.93 30.04 -38.05
C LEU A 10 -10.53 29.65 -37.58
N SER A 11 -9.83 30.58 -36.89
CA SER A 11 -8.50 30.29 -36.34
C SER A 11 -8.54 29.21 -35.25
N LEU A 12 -9.56 29.17 -34.39
CA LEU A 12 -9.78 28.14 -33.41
C LEU A 12 -10.08 26.79 -34.07
N ARG A 13 -10.92 26.77 -35.11
CA ARG A 13 -11.22 25.52 -35.85
C ARG A 13 -9.98 24.96 -36.52
N ASP A 14 -9.13 25.80 -37.10
CA ASP A 14 -7.89 25.37 -37.72
C ASP A 14 -6.84 24.94 -36.72
N LEU A 15 -6.79 25.57 -35.55
CA LEU A 15 -5.96 25.13 -34.41
C LEU A 15 -6.40 23.75 -33.92
N PHE A 16 -7.69 23.55 -33.71
CA PHE A 16 -8.24 22.23 -33.33
C PHE A 16 -7.97 21.16 -34.39
N ALA A 17 -8.19 21.49 -35.68
CA ALA A 17 -7.92 20.58 -36.79
C ALA A 17 -6.43 20.22 -36.92
N THR A 18 -5.53 21.08 -36.43
CA THR A 18 -4.07 20.83 -36.45
C THR A 18 -3.58 20.15 -35.17
N ALA A 19 -4.23 20.41 -34.03
CA ALA A 19 -3.78 19.96 -32.71
C ALA A 19 -4.58 18.75 -32.17
N TRP A 20 -5.53 18.18 -32.92
CA TRP A 20 -6.35 17.06 -32.47
C TRP A 20 -5.53 15.83 -32.03
N TRP A 21 -4.39 15.61 -32.65
CA TRP A 21 -3.45 14.53 -32.31
C TRP A 21 -2.88 14.70 -30.89
N ILE A 22 -2.80 15.93 -30.34
CA ILE A 22 -2.39 16.18 -28.96
C ILE A 22 -3.43 15.57 -28.01
N PHE A 23 -4.72 15.77 -28.28
CA PHE A 23 -5.79 15.16 -27.48
C PHE A 23 -5.74 13.64 -27.56
N LEU A 24 -5.40 13.09 -28.74
CA LEU A 24 -5.24 11.65 -28.93
C LEU A 24 -4.04 11.13 -28.10
N ILE A 25 -2.89 11.77 -28.16
CA ILE A 25 -1.69 11.38 -27.40
C ILE A 25 -1.93 11.53 -25.90
N VAL A 26 -2.56 12.63 -25.46
CA VAL A 26 -2.92 12.85 -24.05
C VAL A 26 -3.94 11.80 -23.60
N GLY A 27 -4.92 11.47 -24.45
CA GLY A 27 -5.89 10.39 -24.16
C GLY A 27 -5.23 9.03 -24.02
N ILE A 28 -4.30 8.68 -24.91
CA ILE A 28 -3.50 7.44 -24.79
C ILE A 28 -2.65 7.49 -23.51
N GLY A 29 -1.98 8.61 -23.26
CA GLY A 29 -1.20 8.82 -22.03
C GLY A 29 -2.05 8.65 -20.77
N PHE A 30 -3.30 9.15 -20.81
CA PHE A 30 -4.25 8.97 -19.71
C PHE A 30 -4.62 7.50 -19.49
N VAL A 31 -4.92 6.76 -20.58
CA VAL A 31 -5.25 5.31 -20.49
C VAL A 31 -4.05 4.52 -19.96
N VAL A 32 -2.84 4.83 -20.42
CA VAL A 32 -1.61 4.19 -19.92
C VAL A 32 -1.38 4.54 -18.44
N ALA A 33 -1.46 5.81 -18.07
CA ALA A 33 -1.28 6.25 -16.68
C ALA A 33 -2.35 5.63 -15.75
N TYR A 34 -3.58 5.48 -16.24
CA TYR A 34 -4.67 4.86 -15.47
C TYR A 34 -4.38 3.41 -15.08
N GLN A 35 -3.62 2.65 -15.89
CA GLN A 35 -3.23 1.27 -15.55
C GLN A 35 -2.30 1.19 -14.33
N PHE A 36 -1.56 2.27 -14.04
CA PHE A 36 -0.68 2.36 -12.87
C PHE A 36 -1.37 2.94 -11.62
N VAL A 37 -2.61 3.38 -11.76
CA VAL A 37 -3.41 3.88 -10.62
C VAL A 37 -4.01 2.70 -9.89
N ALA A 38 -3.57 2.45 -8.66
CA ALA A 38 -4.19 1.44 -7.81
C ALA A 38 -5.72 1.67 -7.72
N PRO A 39 -6.53 0.61 -7.71
CA PRO A 39 -7.98 0.73 -7.51
C PRO A 39 -8.29 1.45 -6.20
N ALA A 40 -9.52 1.91 -6.00
CA ALA A 40 -9.91 2.49 -4.72
C ALA A 40 -9.86 1.41 -3.63
N PRO A 41 -9.37 1.72 -2.41
CA PRO A 41 -9.38 0.76 -1.31
C PRO A 41 -10.80 0.28 -1.04
N PRO A 42 -11.01 -1.02 -0.76
CA PRO A 42 -12.32 -1.55 -0.39
C PRO A 42 -12.82 -0.89 0.89
N LYS A 43 -14.12 -0.63 0.95
CA LYS A 43 -14.76 -0.02 2.14
C LYS A 43 -15.07 -1.04 3.24
N LYS A 44 -15.00 -2.33 2.94
CA LYS A 44 -15.25 -3.42 3.88
C LYS A 44 -14.06 -4.37 3.85
N ILE A 45 -13.52 -4.68 5.03
CA ILE A 45 -12.44 -5.64 5.25
C ILE A 45 -12.76 -6.51 6.45
N THR A 46 -12.18 -7.70 6.50
CA THR A 46 -12.43 -8.68 7.57
C THR A 46 -11.15 -8.94 8.35
N ILE A 47 -11.26 -8.94 9.69
CA ILE A 47 -10.20 -9.34 10.60
C ILE A 47 -10.61 -10.61 11.36
N THR A 48 -9.71 -11.59 11.43
CA THR A 48 -9.86 -12.78 12.25
C THR A 48 -9.09 -12.62 13.56
N THR A 49 -9.69 -13.06 14.68
CA THR A 49 -9.23 -12.70 16.03
C THR A 49 -9.01 -13.94 16.92
N GLY A 50 -9.71 -14.05 17.98
CA GLY A 50 -9.80 -15.15 18.94
C GLY A 50 -11.20 -15.18 19.51
N GLY A 51 -11.39 -15.84 20.65
CA GLY A 51 -12.68 -15.84 21.36
C GLY A 51 -13.06 -14.43 21.83
N GLU A 52 -14.35 -14.19 22.04
CA GLU A 52 -14.91 -12.87 22.40
C GLU A 52 -14.31 -12.27 23.69
N SER A 53 -13.95 -13.11 24.65
CA SER A 53 -13.28 -12.68 25.90
C SER A 53 -11.78 -12.40 25.73
N GLY A 54 -11.20 -12.72 24.58
CA GLY A 54 -9.76 -12.58 24.30
C GLY A 54 -9.34 -11.17 23.92
N ALA A 55 -8.06 -10.88 24.08
CA ALA A 55 -7.47 -9.58 23.77
C ALA A 55 -7.61 -9.22 22.28
N TYR A 56 -7.40 -10.17 21.38
CA TYR A 56 -7.53 -9.96 19.92
C TYR A 56 -8.90 -9.42 19.51
N TYR A 57 -9.97 -10.02 20.04
CA TYR A 57 -11.33 -9.58 19.76
C TYR A 57 -11.59 -8.16 20.30
N GLN A 58 -11.14 -7.89 21.52
CA GLN A 58 -11.31 -6.57 22.13
C GLN A 58 -10.53 -5.48 21.35
N PHE A 59 -9.30 -5.77 20.93
CA PHE A 59 -8.51 -4.83 20.14
C PHE A 59 -9.10 -4.65 18.73
N ALA A 60 -9.58 -5.72 18.09
CA ALA A 60 -10.24 -5.63 16.79
C ALA A 60 -11.49 -4.73 16.84
N ASN A 61 -12.27 -4.78 17.91
CA ASN A 61 -13.41 -3.87 18.09
C ASN A 61 -12.98 -2.40 18.27
N ARG A 62 -11.87 -2.14 18.96
CA ARG A 62 -11.27 -0.80 19.01
C ARG A 62 -10.81 -0.33 17.65
N TYR A 63 -10.18 -1.21 16.86
CA TYR A 63 -9.79 -0.93 15.48
C TYR A 63 -11.00 -0.60 14.63
N ALA A 64 -12.08 -1.40 14.73
CA ALA A 64 -13.33 -1.17 14.00
C ALA A 64 -13.92 0.23 14.27
N ALA A 65 -13.91 0.65 15.54
CA ALA A 65 -14.40 1.98 15.92
C ALA A 65 -13.57 3.14 15.31
N ILE A 66 -12.26 2.98 15.18
CA ILE A 66 -11.37 3.99 14.58
C ILE A 66 -11.49 3.96 13.05
N LEU A 67 -11.54 2.77 12.45
CA LEU A 67 -11.68 2.59 10.99
C LEU A 67 -13.01 3.13 10.48
N ALA A 68 -14.10 2.97 11.26
CA ALA A 68 -15.41 3.52 10.91
C ALA A 68 -15.38 5.05 10.74
N LYS A 69 -14.59 5.77 11.55
CA LYS A 69 -14.38 7.23 11.41
C LYS A 69 -13.69 7.59 10.08
N ASN A 70 -12.97 6.64 9.49
CA ASN A 70 -12.29 6.79 8.20
C ASN A 70 -13.11 6.23 7.02
N GLY A 71 -14.38 5.83 7.25
CA GLY A 71 -15.27 5.30 6.23
C GLY A 71 -14.98 3.84 5.83
N ILE A 72 -14.25 3.09 6.67
CA ILE A 72 -13.95 1.66 6.47
C ILE A 72 -14.69 0.83 7.50
N THR A 73 -15.43 -0.16 7.04
CA THR A 73 -16.10 -1.15 7.90
C THR A 73 -15.18 -2.35 8.13
N LEU A 74 -14.79 -2.59 9.38
CA LEU A 74 -14.05 -3.78 9.78
C LEU A 74 -15.01 -4.83 10.32
N GLU A 75 -15.15 -5.96 9.62
CA GLU A 75 -15.88 -7.12 10.11
C GLU A 75 -14.99 -7.96 11.02
N VAL A 76 -15.39 -8.12 12.28
CA VAL A 76 -14.61 -8.84 13.28
C VAL A 76 -15.13 -10.27 13.38
N LYS A 77 -14.29 -11.27 13.03
CA LYS A 77 -14.61 -12.69 13.13
C LYS A 77 -13.89 -13.32 14.33
N THR A 78 -14.61 -14.07 15.13
CA THR A 78 -14.05 -14.90 16.21
C THR A 78 -13.41 -16.17 15.64
N SER A 79 -12.43 -16.72 16.35
CA SER A 79 -11.77 -18.00 16.02
C SER A 79 -11.27 -18.72 17.27
N ALA A 80 -10.73 -19.93 17.10
CA ALA A 80 -10.04 -20.66 18.16
C ALA A 80 -8.66 -20.06 18.50
N GLY A 81 -8.08 -19.19 17.63
CA GLY A 81 -6.81 -18.51 17.85
C GLY A 81 -5.90 -18.49 16.61
N SER A 82 -4.60 -18.37 16.87
CA SER A 82 -3.58 -18.02 15.86
C SER A 82 -3.47 -19.01 14.70
N LEU A 83 -3.60 -20.32 14.94
CA LEU A 83 -3.54 -21.33 13.86
C LEU A 83 -4.74 -21.22 12.91
N GLU A 84 -5.94 -21.07 13.48
CA GLU A 84 -7.14 -20.85 12.67
C GLU A 84 -7.07 -19.53 11.92
N ASN A 85 -6.53 -18.47 12.54
CA ASN A 85 -6.34 -17.19 11.89
C ASN A 85 -5.42 -17.28 10.66
N LEU A 86 -4.29 -17.99 10.77
CA LEU A 86 -3.41 -18.24 9.64
C LEU A 86 -4.10 -19.04 8.53
N ALA A 87 -4.86 -20.08 8.89
CA ALA A 87 -5.63 -20.85 7.91
C ALA A 87 -6.64 -19.97 7.15
N ARG A 88 -7.38 -19.11 7.85
CA ARG A 88 -8.34 -18.18 7.24
C ARG A 88 -7.70 -17.14 6.35
N LEU A 89 -6.51 -16.64 6.71
CA LEU A 89 -5.74 -15.73 5.86
C LEU A 89 -5.29 -16.42 4.57
N LYS A 90 -4.77 -17.65 4.66
CA LYS A 90 -4.37 -18.47 3.50
C LYS A 90 -5.54 -18.85 2.59
N ASN A 91 -6.75 -19.02 3.15
CA ASN A 91 -7.96 -19.44 2.43
C ASN A 91 -8.85 -18.27 1.98
N ASP A 92 -8.37 -17.02 1.98
CA ASP A 92 -9.15 -15.84 1.58
C ASP A 92 -10.39 -15.52 2.44
N GLU A 93 -10.52 -16.12 3.61
CA GLU A 93 -11.67 -15.92 4.49
C GLU A 93 -11.56 -14.65 5.34
N ALA A 94 -10.34 -14.09 5.46
CA ALA A 94 -10.04 -12.83 6.12
C ALA A 94 -8.85 -12.16 5.43
N GLN A 95 -8.80 -10.82 5.45
CA GLN A 95 -7.69 -10.05 4.91
C GLN A 95 -6.64 -9.71 5.97
N ILE A 96 -7.03 -9.69 7.24
CA ILE A 96 -6.22 -9.29 8.38
C ILE A 96 -6.41 -10.30 9.51
N GLY A 97 -5.37 -10.56 10.29
CA GLY A 97 -5.47 -11.44 11.45
C GLY A 97 -4.45 -11.13 12.53
N PHE A 98 -4.80 -11.43 13.79
CA PHE A 98 -3.83 -11.48 14.86
C PHE A 98 -3.22 -12.86 14.94
N VAL A 99 -1.89 -12.93 15.01
CA VAL A 99 -1.14 -14.19 15.09
C VAL A 99 -0.08 -14.06 16.17
N GLN A 100 -0.05 -15.03 17.10
CA GLN A 100 0.96 -15.12 18.14
C GLN A 100 2.33 -15.47 17.54
N GLY A 101 3.39 -14.88 18.05
CA GLY A 101 4.76 -15.21 17.66
C GLY A 101 5.10 -16.68 17.91
N GLY A 102 5.90 -17.26 17.02
CA GLY A 102 6.32 -18.65 17.08
C GLY A 102 5.30 -19.67 16.54
N VAL A 103 4.21 -19.23 15.93
CA VAL A 103 3.20 -20.12 15.33
C VAL A 103 3.60 -20.57 13.92
N VAL A 104 4.35 -19.75 13.16
CA VAL A 104 4.94 -20.14 11.87
C VAL A 104 6.35 -20.66 12.12
N GLU A 105 6.63 -21.86 11.64
CA GLU A 105 7.98 -22.42 11.79
C GLU A 105 8.92 -21.84 10.73
N PRO A 106 10.20 -21.55 11.10
CA PRO A 106 11.22 -21.06 10.13
C PRO A 106 11.42 -21.98 8.93
N LYS A 107 11.17 -23.27 9.06
CA LYS A 107 11.28 -24.26 7.98
C LYS A 107 10.35 -24.02 6.80
N GLU A 108 9.23 -23.34 7.04
CA GLU A 108 8.32 -22.93 5.95
C GLU A 108 8.91 -21.78 5.12
N LEU A 109 10.01 -21.16 5.57
CA LEU A 109 10.66 -20.00 4.95
C LEU A 109 12.03 -20.33 4.32
N GLU A 110 12.61 -21.53 4.55
CA GLU A 110 13.98 -21.90 4.11
C GLU A 110 14.06 -22.50 2.70
N VAL A 111 12.97 -22.61 1.97
CA VAL A 111 13.05 -23.09 0.58
C VAL A 111 13.29 -21.87 -0.32
N GLU A 112 14.52 -21.80 -0.87
CA GLU A 112 15.00 -20.77 -1.82
C GLU A 112 14.22 -20.72 -3.17
N ASP A 113 13.20 -21.52 -3.34
CA ASP A 113 12.38 -21.53 -4.54
C ASP A 113 11.27 -20.47 -4.45
N ALA A 114 11.16 -19.66 -5.49
CA ALA A 114 10.19 -18.58 -5.68
C ALA A 114 8.70 -19.03 -5.63
N GLU A 115 8.41 -20.29 -5.30
CA GLU A 115 7.06 -20.85 -5.13
C GLU A 115 6.56 -20.82 -3.68
N ASN A 116 7.36 -20.41 -2.69
CA ASN A 116 6.95 -20.29 -1.30
C ASN A 116 6.51 -18.87 -0.91
N ASP A 117 5.89 -18.15 -1.80
CA ASP A 117 5.15 -16.95 -1.44
C ASP A 117 3.91 -17.39 -0.63
N THR A 118 3.97 -17.21 0.67
CA THR A 118 2.85 -17.55 1.57
C THR A 118 1.62 -16.65 1.33
N GLY A 119 1.74 -15.63 0.48
CA GLY A 119 0.73 -14.60 0.27
C GLY A 119 0.45 -13.76 1.53
N LEU A 120 1.31 -13.84 2.56
CA LEU A 120 1.12 -13.19 3.85
C LEU A 120 2.29 -12.27 4.19
N LEU A 121 1.96 -11.08 4.73
CA LEU A 121 2.92 -10.07 5.16
C LEU A 121 2.64 -9.67 6.62
N SER A 122 3.71 -9.30 7.34
CA SER A 122 3.59 -8.73 8.67
C SER A 122 3.44 -7.21 8.61
N LEU A 123 2.49 -6.66 9.35
CA LEU A 123 2.45 -5.23 9.69
C LEU A 123 3.20 -4.93 10.99
N GLY A 124 3.78 -5.94 11.63
CA GLY A 124 4.56 -5.85 12.85
C GLY A 124 3.85 -6.38 14.08
N SER A 125 4.60 -6.44 15.15
CA SER A 125 4.14 -6.81 16.49
C SER A 125 3.39 -5.64 17.13
N VAL A 126 2.34 -5.92 17.91
CA VAL A 126 1.45 -4.89 18.46
C VAL A 126 1.39 -4.87 19.99
N PHE A 127 1.69 -5.97 20.67
CA PHE A 127 1.84 -6.04 22.14
C PHE A 127 2.50 -7.35 22.55
N TYR A 128 2.98 -7.40 23.79
CA TYR A 128 3.47 -8.64 24.40
C TYR A 128 2.33 -9.50 24.92
N GLU A 129 2.52 -10.81 24.83
CA GLU A 129 1.62 -11.84 25.33
C GLU A 129 2.30 -12.66 26.45
N PRO A 130 2.31 -12.18 27.70
CA PRO A 130 3.02 -12.85 28.79
C PRO A 130 2.50 -14.28 29.02
N VAL A 131 3.43 -15.21 29.11
CA VAL A 131 3.19 -16.61 29.42
C VAL A 131 3.25 -16.80 30.95
N TRP A 132 2.11 -17.02 31.52
CA TRP A 132 1.96 -17.36 32.95
C TRP A 132 1.85 -18.87 33.08
N VAL A 133 2.72 -19.45 33.91
CA VAL A 133 2.56 -20.86 34.37
C VAL A 133 2.11 -20.82 35.80
N PHE A 134 0.79 -20.94 36.00
CA PHE A 134 0.22 -21.05 37.34
C PHE A 134 0.25 -22.51 37.80
N TYR A 135 0.50 -22.74 39.07
CA TYR A 135 0.59 -24.10 39.62
C TYR A 135 0.15 -24.16 41.09
N ARG A 136 -0.19 -25.35 41.54
CA ARG A 136 -0.41 -25.67 42.95
C ARG A 136 0.76 -26.42 43.52
N GLY A 137 1.19 -26.05 44.72
CA GLY A 137 2.29 -26.71 45.41
C GLY A 137 2.95 -25.82 46.47
N ASP A 138 3.67 -26.41 47.40
CA ASP A 138 4.29 -25.67 48.51
C ASP A 138 5.62 -25.05 48.10
N LYS A 139 6.36 -25.72 47.23
CA LYS A 139 7.68 -25.28 46.76
C LYS A 139 7.56 -24.33 45.57
N PRO A 140 8.41 -23.28 45.50
CA PRO A 140 8.51 -22.44 44.30
C PRO A 140 9.00 -23.28 43.11
N LEU A 141 8.28 -23.22 41.97
CA LEU A 141 8.73 -23.79 40.71
C LEU A 141 9.53 -22.73 39.92
N THR A 142 10.67 -23.15 39.37
CA THR A 142 11.55 -22.27 38.61
C THR A 142 11.93 -22.84 37.23
N ARG A 143 11.66 -24.13 37.02
CA ARG A 143 11.95 -24.84 35.75
C ARG A 143 10.77 -25.68 35.32
N LEU A 144 10.52 -25.78 34.02
CA LEU A 144 9.43 -26.60 33.47
C LEU A 144 9.62 -28.10 33.72
N THR A 145 10.87 -28.59 33.84
CA THR A 145 11.16 -29.99 34.18
C THR A 145 10.51 -30.45 35.50
N GLU A 146 10.22 -29.52 36.43
CA GLU A 146 9.55 -29.78 37.70
C GLU A 146 8.06 -30.08 37.54
N LEU A 147 7.50 -29.88 36.33
CA LEU A 147 6.13 -30.25 35.96
C LEU A 147 6.01 -31.64 35.37
N GLN A 148 7.08 -32.42 35.30
CA GLN A 148 7.05 -33.79 34.76
C GLN A 148 6.05 -34.65 35.51
N GLY A 149 5.17 -35.35 34.77
CA GLY A 149 4.11 -36.21 35.35
C GLY A 149 2.94 -35.47 36.01
N LYS A 150 2.89 -34.13 35.91
CA LYS A 150 1.79 -33.30 36.40
C LYS A 150 0.68 -33.14 35.37
N ARG A 151 -0.55 -32.96 35.83
CA ARG A 151 -1.70 -32.63 34.97
C ARG A 151 -1.67 -31.16 34.63
N ILE A 152 -1.44 -30.83 33.35
CA ILE A 152 -1.16 -29.49 32.91
C ILE A 152 -2.21 -29.05 31.88
N ALA A 153 -2.92 -27.94 32.15
CA ALA A 153 -3.75 -27.29 31.14
C ALA A 153 -2.85 -26.51 30.17
N ILE A 154 -2.93 -26.82 28.86
CA ILE A 154 -2.06 -26.27 27.83
C ILE A 154 -2.81 -25.48 26.76
N GLY A 155 -4.11 -25.23 26.94
CA GLY A 155 -4.93 -24.53 25.93
C GLY A 155 -5.69 -25.48 25.01
N GLN A 156 -6.70 -24.93 24.34
CA GLN A 156 -7.53 -25.67 23.38
C GLN A 156 -6.79 -25.93 22.06
N GLU A 157 -7.28 -26.88 21.28
CA GLU A 157 -6.79 -27.16 19.94
C GLU A 157 -6.94 -25.93 19.03
N GLY A 158 -5.98 -25.72 18.14
CA GLY A 158 -5.94 -24.53 17.25
C GLY A 158 -5.49 -23.23 17.92
N SER A 159 -5.25 -23.21 19.25
CA SER A 159 -4.78 -22.03 19.96
C SER A 159 -3.24 -21.92 19.93
N GLY A 160 -2.74 -20.66 19.87
CA GLY A 160 -1.32 -20.38 20.01
C GLY A 160 -0.75 -20.79 21.37
N VAL A 161 -1.57 -20.73 22.44
CA VAL A 161 -1.20 -21.16 23.80
C VAL A 161 -0.78 -22.64 23.79
N ARG A 162 -1.59 -23.50 23.15
CA ARG A 162 -1.31 -24.94 23.07
C ARG A 162 0.00 -25.22 22.34
N LEU A 163 0.19 -24.60 21.19
CA LEU A 163 1.40 -24.77 20.40
C LEU A 163 2.64 -24.36 21.20
N LEU A 164 2.63 -23.18 21.79
CA LEU A 164 3.76 -22.68 22.57
C LEU A 164 4.03 -23.54 23.80
N ALA A 165 2.98 -23.94 24.55
CA ALA A 165 3.12 -24.82 25.69
C ALA A 165 3.75 -26.16 25.29
N GLN A 166 3.30 -26.76 24.19
CA GLN A 166 3.86 -28.01 23.67
C GLN A 166 5.34 -27.85 23.25
N GLN A 167 5.69 -26.76 22.54
CA GLN A 167 7.07 -26.47 22.17
C GLN A 167 7.98 -26.33 23.41
N MET A 168 7.51 -25.58 24.43
CA MET A 168 8.28 -25.36 25.65
C MET A 168 8.38 -26.63 26.50
N LEU A 169 7.32 -27.42 26.63
CA LEU A 169 7.32 -28.67 27.37
C LEU A 169 8.19 -29.73 26.69
N SER A 170 8.06 -29.90 25.38
CA SER A 170 8.89 -30.79 24.58
C SER A 170 10.39 -30.44 24.65
N ALA A 171 10.74 -29.15 24.65
CA ALA A 171 12.11 -28.71 24.86
C ALA A 171 12.70 -29.02 26.25
N ASN A 172 11.83 -29.39 27.19
CA ASN A 172 12.15 -29.87 28.54
C ASN A 172 11.88 -31.37 28.72
N GLU A 173 11.82 -32.15 27.62
CA GLU A 173 11.63 -33.60 27.60
C GLU A 173 10.29 -34.08 28.21
N ILE A 174 9.30 -33.18 28.36
CA ILE A 174 7.93 -33.50 28.74
C ILE A 174 7.14 -33.83 27.48
N GLN A 175 6.92 -35.13 27.27
CA GLN A 175 6.28 -35.65 26.06
C GLN A 175 4.76 -35.46 26.09
N PRO A 176 4.10 -35.37 24.93
CA PRO A 176 2.64 -35.36 24.83
C PRO A 176 2.04 -36.60 25.45
N GLY A 177 0.87 -36.44 26.10
CA GLY A 177 0.13 -37.53 26.73
C GLY A 177 -1.13 -37.01 27.41
N ASP A 178 -1.92 -37.93 28.02
CA ASP A 178 -3.21 -37.65 28.66
C ASP A 178 -3.12 -36.67 29.84
N HIS A 179 -1.92 -36.40 30.33
CA HIS A 179 -1.66 -35.39 31.36
C HIS A 179 -1.66 -33.95 30.84
N LEU A 180 -1.61 -33.76 29.50
CA LEU A 180 -1.69 -32.44 28.85
C LEU A 180 -3.14 -32.16 28.44
N ILE A 181 -3.84 -31.38 29.25
CA ILE A 181 -5.28 -31.21 29.20
C ILE A 181 -5.66 -30.02 28.32
N PRO A 182 -6.62 -30.15 27.37
CA PRO A 182 -7.01 -29.09 26.46
C PRO A 182 -7.98 -28.08 27.11
N LEU A 183 -7.57 -27.46 28.20
CA LEU A 183 -8.32 -26.42 28.91
C LEU A 183 -7.66 -25.05 28.78
N SER A 184 -8.47 -24.02 28.75
CA SER A 184 -8.00 -22.60 28.64
C SER A 184 -8.85 -21.64 29.45
N GLY A 185 -8.34 -20.45 29.69
CA GLY A 185 -9.07 -19.33 30.30
C GLY A 185 -9.61 -19.64 31.70
N LEU A 186 -10.83 -19.19 31.98
CA LEU A 186 -11.44 -19.34 33.30
C LEU A 186 -11.72 -20.79 33.66
N LEU A 187 -11.99 -21.69 32.70
CA LEU A 187 -12.17 -23.13 32.98
C LEU A 187 -10.88 -23.74 33.50
N ALA A 188 -9.74 -23.46 32.89
CA ALA A 188 -8.45 -23.91 33.40
C ALA A 188 -8.16 -23.35 34.80
N ALA A 189 -8.53 -22.08 35.05
CA ALA A 189 -8.37 -21.47 36.37
C ALA A 189 -9.23 -22.17 37.43
N GLU A 190 -10.49 -22.50 37.13
CA GLU A 190 -11.39 -23.23 38.03
C GLU A 190 -10.86 -24.63 38.36
N GLU A 191 -10.43 -25.40 37.36
CA GLU A 191 -9.87 -26.74 37.53
C GLU A 191 -8.58 -26.70 38.38
N LEU A 192 -7.75 -25.66 38.18
CA LEU A 192 -6.54 -25.45 38.99
C LEU A 192 -6.90 -25.11 40.45
N GLN A 193 -7.86 -24.21 40.69
CA GLN A 193 -8.32 -23.83 42.02
C GLN A 193 -8.88 -25.03 42.80
N GLN A 194 -9.58 -25.92 42.10
CA GLN A 194 -10.17 -27.12 42.69
C GLN A 194 -9.18 -28.29 42.83
N GLY A 195 -7.93 -28.12 42.34
CA GLY A 195 -6.88 -29.15 42.41
C GLY A 195 -7.11 -30.34 41.47
N ARG A 196 -8.00 -30.22 40.48
CA ARG A 196 -8.20 -31.24 39.44
C ARG A 196 -7.07 -31.26 38.41
N ILE A 197 -6.37 -30.14 38.26
CA ILE A 197 -5.11 -30.05 37.55
C ILE A 197 -4.02 -29.45 38.43
N ASP A 198 -2.77 -29.70 38.11
CA ASP A 198 -1.61 -29.30 38.91
C ASP A 198 -0.96 -27.99 38.42
N ALA A 199 -1.07 -27.71 37.12
CA ALA A 199 -0.58 -26.48 36.51
C ALA A 199 -1.42 -26.04 35.30
N ALA A 200 -1.31 -24.75 34.92
CA ALA A 200 -1.97 -24.21 33.76
C ALA A 200 -1.09 -23.18 33.06
N PHE A 201 -0.92 -23.31 31.75
CA PHE A 201 -0.37 -22.28 30.87
C PHE A 201 -1.48 -21.29 30.51
N ILE A 202 -1.28 -20.05 30.87
CA ILE A 202 -2.17 -18.93 30.53
C ILE A 202 -1.36 -17.89 29.76
N ILE A 203 -1.81 -17.52 28.58
CA ILE A 203 -1.23 -16.40 27.81
C ILE A 203 -2.26 -15.28 27.80
N ALA A 204 -1.99 -14.23 28.55
CA ALA A 204 -2.90 -13.09 28.69
C ALA A 204 -2.18 -11.88 29.30
N ALA A 205 -2.74 -10.69 29.09
CA ALA A 205 -2.29 -9.48 29.76
C ALA A 205 -2.47 -9.59 31.30
N GLU A 206 -1.69 -8.83 32.06
CA GLU A 206 -1.73 -8.83 33.52
C GLU A 206 -3.13 -8.49 34.08
N LYS A 207 -3.89 -7.64 33.39
CA LYS A 207 -5.25 -7.24 33.78
C LYS A 207 -6.35 -8.22 33.34
N ALA A 208 -6.00 -9.26 32.60
CA ALA A 208 -6.99 -10.22 32.15
C ALA A 208 -7.68 -10.90 33.38
N PRO A 209 -9.01 -11.09 33.36
CA PRO A 209 -9.75 -11.64 34.48
C PRO A 209 -9.17 -12.96 35.01
N VAL A 210 -8.76 -13.86 34.10
CA VAL A 210 -8.16 -15.14 34.45
C VAL A 210 -6.86 -14.99 35.24
N VAL A 211 -5.99 -14.05 34.85
CA VAL A 211 -4.71 -13.76 35.53
C VAL A 211 -5.00 -13.17 36.91
N GLN A 212 -5.89 -12.18 36.98
CA GLN A 212 -6.26 -11.55 38.24
C GLN A 212 -6.92 -12.53 39.26
N VAL A 213 -7.73 -13.44 38.75
CA VAL A 213 -8.34 -14.50 39.60
C VAL A 213 -7.26 -15.43 40.14
N LEU A 214 -6.36 -15.91 39.28
CA LEU A 214 -5.30 -16.85 39.70
C LEU A 214 -4.25 -16.21 40.62
N LEU A 215 -3.85 -14.96 40.40
CA LEU A 215 -2.95 -14.24 41.28
C LEU A 215 -3.47 -14.06 42.69
N ARG A 216 -4.81 -14.04 42.88
CA ARG A 216 -5.48 -13.90 44.17
C ARG A 216 -5.94 -15.20 44.77
N SER A 217 -5.76 -16.33 44.06
CA SER A 217 -6.27 -17.65 44.49
C SER A 217 -5.39 -18.27 45.56
N PRO A 218 -5.92 -18.63 46.71
CA PRO A 218 -5.17 -19.32 47.76
C PRO A 218 -4.55 -20.65 47.27
N GLY A 219 -3.27 -20.85 47.56
CA GLY A 219 -2.55 -22.09 47.19
C GLY A 219 -2.14 -22.17 45.71
N VAL A 220 -2.46 -21.14 44.89
CA VAL A 220 -1.97 -21.01 43.52
C VAL A 220 -0.76 -20.08 43.49
N LYS A 221 0.28 -20.45 42.80
CA LYS A 221 1.53 -19.70 42.64
C LYS A 221 1.83 -19.51 41.17
N VAL A 222 2.70 -18.55 40.86
CA VAL A 222 3.24 -18.26 39.51
C VAL A 222 4.66 -18.79 39.46
N MET A 223 5.00 -19.53 38.43
CA MET A 223 6.37 -19.95 38.14
C MET A 223 7.22 -18.78 37.66
N SER A 224 8.41 -18.64 38.25
CA SER A 224 9.43 -17.68 37.75
C SER A 224 10.47 -18.42 36.91
N PHE A 225 10.60 -18.09 35.61
CA PHE A 225 11.50 -18.79 34.71
C PHE A 225 12.97 -18.47 35.03
N ALA A 226 13.64 -19.33 35.81
CA ALA A 226 15.07 -19.20 36.14
C ALA A 226 15.92 -19.12 34.86
N GLN A 227 15.54 -19.87 33.83
CA GLN A 227 16.24 -20.01 32.58
C GLN A 227 15.68 -19.08 31.48
N ALA A 228 15.00 -17.97 31.81
CA ALA A 228 14.35 -17.08 30.83
C ALA A 228 15.31 -16.63 29.70
N GLY A 229 16.58 -16.35 30.04
CA GLY A 229 17.59 -15.98 29.01
C GLY A 229 17.93 -17.13 28.06
N ALA A 230 17.91 -18.38 28.52
CA ALA A 230 18.13 -19.55 27.65
C ALA A 230 16.97 -19.78 26.68
N TYR A 231 15.72 -19.65 27.20
CA TYR A 231 14.53 -19.71 26.34
C TYR A 231 14.52 -18.64 25.25
N GLN A 232 14.86 -17.42 25.58
CA GLN A 232 14.96 -16.32 24.59
C GLN A 232 15.99 -16.60 23.48
N ARG A 233 17.10 -17.30 23.81
CA ARG A 233 18.11 -17.69 22.83
C ARG A 233 17.66 -18.86 21.97
N ARG A 234 16.94 -19.83 22.55
CA ARG A 234 16.44 -21.02 21.85
C ARG A 234 15.19 -20.73 21.01
N PHE A 235 14.36 -19.79 21.45
CA PHE A 235 13.14 -19.36 20.82
C PHE A 235 13.21 -17.84 20.61
N PRO A 236 13.77 -17.37 19.46
CA PRO A 236 14.02 -15.94 19.24
C PRO A 236 12.78 -15.04 19.25
N PHE A 237 11.58 -15.64 19.06
CA PHE A 237 10.29 -14.94 19.15
C PHE A 237 9.85 -14.67 20.60
N LEU A 238 10.52 -15.26 21.61
CA LEU A 238 10.24 -15.01 23.03
C LEU A 238 11.08 -13.82 23.56
N THR A 239 10.41 -12.93 24.26
CA THR A 239 11.04 -11.83 25.02
C THR A 239 10.94 -12.13 26.51
N LYS A 240 12.02 -11.87 27.25
CA LYS A 240 12.01 -11.94 28.70
C LYS A 240 11.33 -10.69 29.26
N LEU A 241 10.32 -10.89 30.12
CA LEU A 241 9.64 -9.85 30.87
C LEU A 241 9.87 -10.04 32.38
N THR A 242 9.71 -8.97 33.13
CA THR A 242 9.74 -9.00 34.59
C THR A 242 8.40 -8.51 35.11
N PHE A 243 7.76 -9.31 35.97
CA PHE A 243 6.62 -8.91 36.75
C PHE A 243 7.14 -8.51 38.12
N PRO A 244 7.19 -7.21 38.44
CA PRO A 244 7.95 -6.70 39.56
C PRO A 244 7.39 -7.11 40.89
N HIS A 245 8.24 -7.23 41.88
CA HIS A 245 7.93 -7.39 43.30
C HIS A 245 6.89 -6.35 43.75
N GLY A 246 5.91 -6.80 44.53
CA GLY A 246 4.83 -5.95 45.10
C GLY A 246 3.80 -5.41 44.08
N VAL A 247 3.99 -5.59 42.77
CA VAL A 247 3.21 -4.87 41.74
C VAL A 247 1.73 -5.28 41.67
N ALA A 248 1.36 -6.49 42.09
CA ALA A 248 -0.03 -6.92 42.10
C ALA A 248 -0.79 -6.46 43.36
N ASP A 249 -0.09 -6.32 44.47
CA ASP A 249 -0.64 -5.81 45.71
C ASP A 249 0.49 -5.22 46.58
N LEU A 250 0.59 -3.89 46.63
CA LEU A 250 1.63 -3.17 47.39
C LEU A 250 1.46 -3.34 48.90
N VAL A 251 0.24 -3.55 49.41
CA VAL A 251 -0.03 -3.67 50.83
C VAL A 251 0.38 -5.06 51.33
N ARG A 252 0.14 -6.09 50.52
CA ARG A 252 0.48 -7.46 50.86
C ARG A 252 1.85 -7.90 50.37
N ASP A 253 2.56 -6.97 49.70
CA ASP A 253 3.87 -7.23 49.13
C ASP A 253 3.85 -8.44 48.16
N PHE A 254 2.89 -8.41 47.22
CA PHE A 254 2.70 -9.52 46.30
C PHE A 254 2.98 -9.11 44.86
N PRO A 255 3.77 -9.88 44.08
CA PRO A 255 4.57 -11.03 44.50
C PRO A 255 5.74 -10.61 45.43
N PRO A 256 6.24 -11.49 46.30
CA PRO A 256 7.31 -11.19 47.25
C PRO A 256 8.68 -11.03 46.61
N GLU A 257 8.83 -11.41 45.35
CA GLU A 257 10.04 -11.32 44.53
C GLU A 257 9.67 -11.05 43.07
N ASP A 258 10.62 -10.51 42.29
CA ASP A 258 10.45 -10.34 40.85
C ASP A 258 10.20 -11.70 40.16
N ILE A 259 9.11 -11.80 39.42
CA ILE A 259 8.80 -13.01 38.63
C ILE A 259 9.30 -12.76 37.18
N LYS A 260 10.20 -13.62 36.72
CA LYS A 260 10.66 -13.66 35.33
C LYS A 260 9.65 -14.42 34.48
N LEU A 261 9.09 -13.74 33.48
CA LEU A 261 8.16 -14.28 32.52
C LEU A 261 8.80 -14.34 31.12
N LEU A 262 8.17 -15.09 30.24
CA LEU A 262 8.46 -15.12 28.81
C LEU A 262 7.24 -14.60 28.06
N ALA A 263 7.43 -13.95 26.94
CA ALA A 263 6.32 -13.48 26.12
C ALA A 263 6.66 -13.55 24.64
N PRO A 264 5.88 -14.22 23.82
CA PRO A 264 5.82 -13.91 22.39
C PRO A 264 5.13 -12.56 22.21
N THR A 265 5.16 -12.03 20.98
CA THR A 265 4.38 -10.86 20.59
C THR A 265 3.13 -11.28 19.83
N ALA A 266 2.05 -10.55 19.98
CA ALA A 266 0.94 -10.59 19.03
C ALA A 266 1.35 -9.80 17.78
N ASN A 267 1.22 -10.41 16.61
CA ASN A 267 1.56 -9.82 15.33
C ASN A 267 0.30 -9.54 14.51
N LEU A 268 0.28 -8.43 13.82
CA LEU A 268 -0.77 -8.09 12.87
C LEU A 268 -0.33 -8.56 11.49
N ILE A 269 -0.97 -9.62 11.00
CA ILE A 269 -0.66 -10.24 9.71
C ILE A 269 -1.74 -9.86 8.71
N VAL A 270 -1.32 -9.61 7.48
CA VAL A 270 -2.20 -9.26 6.36
C VAL A 270 -1.87 -10.11 5.15
N ARG A 271 -2.83 -10.25 4.27
CA ARG A 271 -2.59 -10.77 2.94
C ARG A 271 -1.78 -9.76 2.11
N ASP A 272 -0.96 -10.24 1.22
CA ASP A 272 -0.12 -9.43 0.32
C ASP A 272 -0.96 -8.55 -0.63
N ASP A 273 -2.16 -9.03 -1.02
CA ASP A 273 -3.11 -8.32 -1.87
C ASP A 273 -3.91 -7.23 -1.12
N LEU A 274 -3.77 -7.09 0.21
CA LEU A 274 -4.42 -6.02 0.94
C LEU A 274 -3.92 -4.66 0.45
N HIS A 275 -4.85 -3.81 0.03
CA HIS A 275 -4.56 -2.50 -0.55
C HIS A 275 -3.56 -1.68 0.31
N PRO A 276 -2.47 -1.11 -0.26
CA PRO A 276 -1.40 -0.42 0.49
C PRO A 276 -1.89 0.70 1.41
N ALA A 277 -2.90 1.47 0.97
CA ALA A 277 -3.49 2.51 1.80
C ALA A 277 -4.17 1.95 3.06
N LEU A 278 -4.77 0.74 2.98
CA LEU A 278 -5.36 0.07 4.15
C LEU A 278 -4.29 -0.46 5.09
N GLN A 279 -3.19 -1.01 4.57
CA GLN A 279 -2.04 -1.42 5.39
C GLN A 279 -1.51 -0.23 6.21
N THR A 280 -1.32 0.92 5.56
CA THR A 280 -0.89 2.16 6.23
C THR A 280 -1.91 2.65 7.25
N LEU A 281 -3.20 2.59 6.93
CA LEU A 281 -4.27 2.97 7.87
C LEU A 281 -4.30 2.03 9.08
N MET A 282 -4.12 0.72 8.89
CA MET A 282 -4.03 -0.27 9.97
C MET A 282 -2.84 0.00 10.88
N LEU A 283 -1.68 0.37 10.34
CA LEU A 283 -0.50 0.76 11.13
C LEU A 283 -0.77 2.00 11.97
N LYS A 284 -1.46 3.00 11.42
CA LYS A 284 -1.88 4.19 12.15
C LYS A 284 -2.83 3.83 13.30
N VAL A 285 -3.82 2.98 13.03
CA VAL A 285 -4.76 2.48 14.05
C VAL A 285 -4.04 1.67 15.12
N ALA A 286 -3.12 0.79 14.72
CA ALA A 286 -2.31 0.02 15.66
C ALA A 286 -1.45 0.94 16.55
N SER A 287 -0.84 1.99 15.98
CA SER A 287 -0.07 2.99 16.75
C SER A 287 -0.95 3.76 17.74
N GLU A 288 -2.18 4.11 17.37
CA GLU A 288 -3.12 4.81 18.25
C GLU A 288 -3.56 3.94 19.43
N VAL A 289 -3.77 2.64 19.18
CA VAL A 289 -4.26 1.69 20.20
C VAL A 289 -3.14 1.17 21.09
N HIS A 290 -1.98 0.83 20.51
CA HIS A 290 -0.88 0.14 21.19
C HIS A 290 0.35 1.00 21.46
N GLY A 291 0.43 2.21 20.90
CA GLY A 291 1.57 3.11 21.11
C GLY A 291 1.65 3.76 22.50
N LYS A 292 0.69 3.53 23.38
CA LYS A 292 0.69 4.02 24.74
C LYS A 292 1.50 3.08 25.65
N SER A 293 2.02 3.62 26.78
CA SER A 293 2.63 2.76 27.81
C SER A 293 1.64 1.74 28.33
N GLY A 294 2.10 0.50 28.46
CA GLY A 294 1.41 -0.60 29.10
C GLY A 294 2.17 -1.10 30.31
N PHE A 295 1.71 -2.20 30.91
CA PHE A 295 2.38 -2.79 32.04
C PHE A 295 3.79 -3.33 31.69
N PHE A 296 3.91 -3.96 30.51
CA PHE A 296 5.16 -4.54 30.03
C PHE A 296 5.75 -3.83 28.82
N GLN A 297 5.27 -2.65 28.46
CA GLN A 297 5.70 -1.93 27.27
C GLN A 297 5.85 -0.43 27.52
N ASP A 298 6.84 0.17 26.89
CA ASP A 298 7.09 1.59 26.91
C ASP A 298 6.24 2.35 25.87
N VAL A 299 6.17 3.69 26.03
CA VAL A 299 5.51 4.56 25.05
C VAL A 299 6.21 4.46 23.70
N GLY A 300 5.45 4.16 22.64
CA GLY A 300 5.98 4.06 21.28
C GLY A 300 6.75 2.77 21.00
N GLU A 301 6.76 1.81 21.91
CA GLU A 301 7.41 0.52 21.70
C GLU A 301 6.70 -0.31 20.64
N PHE A 302 5.37 -0.16 20.50
CA PHE A 302 4.54 -0.81 19.50
C PHE A 302 3.73 0.20 18.68
N PRO A 303 3.40 -0.14 17.40
CA PRO A 303 3.80 -1.33 16.67
C PRO A 303 5.28 -1.31 16.27
N ALA A 304 5.91 -2.47 16.20
CA ALA A 304 7.31 -2.63 15.82
C ALA A 304 7.57 -4.01 15.19
N TYR A 305 8.62 -4.15 14.40
CA TYR A 305 8.98 -5.45 13.81
C TYR A 305 9.89 -6.23 14.75
N LYS A 306 9.29 -6.82 15.81
CA LYS A 306 10.03 -7.60 16.83
C LYS A 306 10.08 -9.10 16.47
N ASP A 307 9.05 -9.61 15.85
CA ASP A 307 8.97 -10.99 15.38
C ASP A 307 9.12 -11.05 13.86
N GLN A 308 10.12 -11.79 13.40
CA GLN A 308 10.50 -11.93 12.00
C GLN A 308 9.91 -13.20 11.34
N MET A 309 8.84 -13.71 11.90
CA MET A 309 8.13 -14.92 11.45
C MET A 309 7.66 -14.83 9.99
N LEU A 310 7.20 -13.67 9.56
CA LEU A 310 6.78 -13.37 8.19
C LEU A 310 7.47 -12.09 7.69
N PRO A 311 7.65 -11.94 6.37
CA PRO A 311 8.28 -10.75 5.81
C PRO A 311 7.46 -9.49 6.14
N LEU A 312 8.18 -8.41 6.44
CA LEU A 312 7.56 -7.12 6.73
C LEU A 312 6.99 -6.52 5.45
N SER A 313 5.76 -6.02 5.50
CA SER A 313 5.17 -5.35 4.33
C SER A 313 5.99 -4.11 3.94
N PRO A 314 6.05 -3.76 2.63
CA PRO A 314 6.72 -2.53 2.18
C PRO A 314 6.15 -1.28 2.86
N GLU A 315 4.85 -1.24 3.12
CA GLU A 315 4.15 -0.16 3.81
C GLU A 315 4.59 -0.05 5.27
N ALA A 316 4.69 -1.18 5.98
CA ALA A 316 5.17 -1.22 7.35
C ALA A 316 6.64 -0.82 7.44
N SER A 317 7.48 -1.28 6.52
CA SER A 317 8.89 -0.88 6.44
C SER A 317 9.04 0.64 6.27
N ARG A 318 8.25 1.25 5.39
CA ARG A 318 8.24 2.71 5.21
C ARG A 318 7.71 3.43 6.45
N TYR A 319 6.62 2.91 7.04
CA TYR A 319 6.01 3.49 8.24
C TYR A 319 6.97 3.51 9.42
N PHE A 320 7.70 2.43 9.68
CA PHE A 320 8.66 2.35 10.80
C PHE A 320 9.90 3.22 10.57
N LYS A 321 10.33 3.43 9.31
CA LYS A 321 11.48 4.30 8.98
C LYS A 321 11.14 5.79 8.97
N SER A 322 9.95 6.17 8.47
CA SER A 322 9.62 7.57 8.14
C SER A 322 8.34 8.07 8.82
N GLY A 323 7.65 7.19 9.56
CA GLY A 323 6.33 7.48 10.12
C GLY A 323 5.21 7.47 9.07
N PRO A 324 4.01 7.93 9.43
CA PRO A 324 2.88 7.98 8.52
C PRO A 324 3.17 8.86 7.30
N PRO A 325 2.67 8.49 6.10
CA PRO A 325 2.84 9.27 4.88
C PRO A 325 2.39 10.73 5.06
N PHE A 326 3.11 11.65 4.39
CA PHE A 326 2.90 13.10 4.53
C PHE A 326 1.42 13.50 4.38
N LEU A 327 0.76 13.02 3.34
CA LEU A 327 -0.64 13.38 3.08
C LEU A 327 -1.58 12.86 4.18
N GLN A 328 -1.33 11.68 4.73
CA GLN A 328 -2.16 11.10 5.81
C GLN A 328 -1.95 11.75 7.18
N ARG A 329 -0.93 12.62 7.34
CA ARG A 329 -0.74 13.43 8.55
C ARG A 329 -1.69 14.61 8.59
N TYR A 330 -2.03 15.20 7.45
CA TYR A 330 -2.77 16.46 7.36
C TYR A 330 -4.15 16.33 6.74
N LEU A 331 -4.40 15.26 5.96
CA LEU A 331 -5.65 15.06 5.25
C LEU A 331 -6.43 13.86 5.80
N PRO A 332 -7.76 13.89 5.77
CA PRO A 332 -8.57 12.71 6.00
C PRO A 332 -8.17 11.56 5.05
N PHE A 333 -8.33 10.33 5.50
CA PHE A 333 -7.89 9.13 4.75
C PHE A 333 -8.38 9.12 3.29
N TRP A 334 -9.67 9.36 3.06
CA TRP A 334 -10.25 9.34 1.71
C TRP A 334 -9.63 10.40 0.79
N LEU A 335 -9.31 11.59 1.34
CA LEU A 335 -8.74 12.70 0.57
C LEU A 335 -7.26 12.43 0.27
N ALA A 336 -6.51 11.90 1.23
CA ALA A 336 -5.12 11.50 1.02
C ALA A 336 -5.00 10.46 -0.11
N VAL A 337 -5.84 9.41 -0.07
CA VAL A 337 -5.89 8.38 -1.13
C VAL A 337 -6.28 8.99 -2.49
N LEU A 338 -7.25 9.90 -2.51
CA LEU A 338 -7.64 10.58 -3.75
C LEU A 338 -6.48 11.40 -4.34
N VAL A 339 -5.78 12.18 -3.51
CA VAL A 339 -4.64 13.02 -3.94
C VAL A 339 -3.49 12.13 -4.43
N ASP A 340 -3.14 11.06 -3.73
CA ASP A 340 -2.11 10.12 -4.17
C ASP A 340 -2.43 9.55 -5.56
N ARG A 341 -3.67 9.14 -5.80
CA ARG A 341 -4.13 8.65 -7.11
C ARG A 341 -4.07 9.73 -8.18
N LEU A 342 -4.45 10.97 -7.85
CA LEU A 342 -4.38 12.09 -8.78
C LEU A 342 -2.93 12.44 -9.14
N ILE A 343 -1.99 12.38 -8.20
CA ILE A 343 -0.57 12.62 -8.45
C ILE A 343 -0.03 11.59 -9.46
N VAL A 344 -0.29 10.31 -9.22
CA VAL A 344 0.14 9.22 -10.12
C VAL A 344 -0.43 9.41 -11.53
N LEU A 345 -1.67 9.91 -11.64
CA LEU A 345 -2.34 10.13 -12.92
C LEU A 345 -1.87 11.41 -13.62
N LEU A 346 -1.80 12.53 -12.89
CA LEU A 346 -1.60 13.85 -13.48
C LEU A 346 -0.14 14.18 -13.80
N VAL A 347 0.82 13.70 -13.00
CA VAL A 347 2.25 14.03 -13.19
C VAL A 347 2.76 13.55 -14.56
N PRO A 348 2.54 12.30 -15.01
CA PRO A 348 2.95 11.87 -16.35
C PRO A 348 2.24 12.64 -17.46
N ILE A 349 0.94 12.97 -17.28
CA ILE A 349 0.15 13.71 -18.25
C ILE A 349 0.69 15.13 -18.42
N ILE A 350 0.99 15.82 -17.31
CA ILE A 350 1.56 17.18 -17.35
C ILE A 350 2.95 17.14 -17.99
N ALA A 351 3.79 16.16 -17.64
CA ALA A 351 5.12 15.99 -18.22
C ALA A 351 5.06 15.76 -19.75
N LEU A 352 4.03 15.08 -20.24
CA LEU A 352 3.77 14.87 -21.67
C LEU A 352 3.20 16.14 -22.34
N LEU A 353 2.27 16.82 -21.68
CA LEU A 353 1.53 17.95 -22.22
C LEU A 353 2.42 19.17 -22.47
N ILE A 354 3.39 19.46 -21.58
CA ILE A 354 4.28 20.63 -21.69
C ILE A 354 5.06 20.63 -23.02
N PRO A 355 5.81 19.58 -23.41
CA PRO A 355 6.50 19.55 -24.69
C PRO A 355 5.54 19.56 -25.88
N LEU A 356 4.38 18.89 -25.80
CA LEU A 356 3.39 18.91 -26.88
C LEU A 356 2.85 20.30 -27.15
N LEU A 357 2.56 21.09 -26.11
CA LEU A 357 2.11 22.48 -26.25
C LEU A 357 3.21 23.39 -26.84
N LYS A 358 4.50 23.11 -26.61
CA LYS A 358 5.61 23.84 -27.22
C LYS A 358 5.78 23.51 -28.69
N ILE A 359 5.52 22.28 -29.12
CA ILE A 359 5.68 21.82 -30.50
C ILE A 359 4.46 22.21 -31.36
N ALA A 360 3.26 22.27 -30.79
CA ALA A 360 2.03 22.54 -31.50
C ALA A 360 2.06 23.83 -32.37
N PRO A 361 2.57 25.00 -31.89
CA PRO A 361 2.67 26.23 -32.71
C PRO A 361 3.61 26.07 -33.91
N ALA A 362 4.71 25.33 -33.74
CA ALA A 362 5.67 25.06 -34.81
C ALA A 362 5.04 24.22 -35.94
N ILE A 363 4.31 23.14 -35.57
CA ILE A 363 3.59 22.30 -36.54
C ILE A 363 2.48 23.10 -37.23
N TYR A 364 1.74 23.93 -36.49
CA TYR A 364 0.71 24.78 -37.04
C TYR A 364 1.31 25.76 -38.09
N THR A 365 2.38 26.45 -37.71
CA THR A 365 3.10 27.37 -38.60
C THR A 365 3.62 26.68 -39.86
N TRP A 366 4.23 25.49 -39.68
CA TRP A 366 4.70 24.67 -40.78
C TRP A 366 3.55 24.26 -41.72
N ARG A 367 2.43 23.81 -41.20
CA ARG A 367 1.25 23.41 -42.01
C ARG A 367 0.67 24.57 -42.81
N VAL A 368 0.57 25.74 -42.20
CA VAL A 368 0.08 26.95 -42.91
C VAL A 368 1.06 27.37 -44.00
N ARG A 369 2.36 27.41 -43.68
CA ARG A 369 3.41 27.76 -44.67
C ARG A 369 3.47 26.76 -45.83
N SER A 370 3.32 25.45 -45.53
CA SER A 370 3.36 24.42 -46.58
C SER A 370 2.28 24.59 -47.63
N LYS A 371 1.10 25.14 -47.29
CA LYS A 371 0.05 25.46 -48.26
C LYS A 371 0.50 26.54 -49.25
N VAL A 372 1.16 27.59 -48.74
CA VAL A 372 1.67 28.67 -49.56
C VAL A 372 2.89 28.25 -50.38
N PHE A 373 3.81 27.49 -49.76
CA PHE A 373 5.03 27.02 -50.45
C PHE A 373 4.76 26.02 -51.57
N ARG A 374 3.61 25.34 -51.59
CA ARG A 374 3.22 24.52 -52.75
C ARG A 374 3.09 25.36 -54.02
N CYS A 375 2.43 26.53 -53.96
CA CYS A 375 2.32 27.45 -55.08
C CYS A 375 3.69 28.01 -55.50
N TYR A 376 4.62 28.22 -54.56
CA TYR A 376 6.00 28.62 -54.89
C TYR A 376 6.76 27.55 -55.68
N GLY A 377 6.51 26.27 -55.45
CA GLY A 377 7.12 25.19 -56.24
C GLY A 377 6.79 25.33 -57.72
N GLU A 378 5.50 25.50 -58.04
CA GLU A 378 5.05 25.68 -59.43
C GLU A 378 5.50 26.99 -60.04
N LEU A 379 5.45 28.10 -59.29
CA LEU A 379 5.97 29.39 -59.71
C LEU A 379 7.46 29.32 -60.04
N LYS A 380 8.26 28.59 -59.27
CA LYS A 380 9.70 28.42 -59.49
C LYS A 380 10.00 27.62 -60.77
N PHE A 381 9.21 26.58 -61.03
CA PHE A 381 9.29 25.84 -62.31
C PHE A 381 8.99 26.74 -63.49
N LEU A 382 7.96 27.57 -63.44
CA LEU A 382 7.62 28.51 -64.49
C LEU A 382 8.73 29.54 -64.68
N GLU A 383 9.29 30.09 -63.61
CA GLU A 383 10.40 31.05 -63.69
C GLU A 383 11.63 30.44 -64.36
N ASP A 384 11.97 29.18 -64.00
CA ASP A 384 13.12 28.49 -64.61
C ASP A 384 12.89 28.17 -66.07
N ASP A 385 11.68 27.71 -66.44
CA ASP A 385 11.32 27.47 -67.86
C ASP A 385 11.36 28.71 -68.68
N LEU A 386 10.86 29.81 -68.14
CA LEU A 386 10.94 31.17 -68.84
C LEU A 386 12.37 31.70 -68.99
N LYS A 387 13.28 31.37 -68.06
CA LYS A 387 14.68 31.83 -68.11
C LYS A 387 15.52 30.96 -69.00
N ASN A 388 15.40 29.64 -68.96
CA ASN A 388 16.35 28.74 -69.58
C ASN A 388 15.80 27.98 -70.79
N HIS A 389 14.45 27.82 -70.89
CA HIS A 389 13.80 26.99 -71.91
C HIS A 389 12.58 27.68 -72.56
N TYR A 390 12.61 29.00 -72.64
CA TYR A 390 11.50 29.80 -73.22
C TYR A 390 11.11 29.32 -74.63
N ASN A 391 9.82 28.97 -74.82
CA ASN A 391 9.26 28.59 -76.07
C ASN A 391 8.07 29.52 -76.46
N PRO A 392 8.18 30.36 -77.50
CA PRO A 392 7.12 31.30 -77.92
C PRO A 392 5.78 30.56 -78.24
N ALA A 393 5.84 29.35 -78.76
CA ALA A 393 4.61 28.55 -79.04
C ALA A 393 3.81 28.19 -77.83
N LYS A 394 4.40 28.25 -76.60
CA LYS A 394 3.76 27.97 -75.34
C LYS A 394 3.31 29.19 -74.56
N LEU A 395 3.29 30.38 -75.20
CA LEU A 395 2.97 31.63 -74.53
C LEU A 395 1.63 31.63 -73.79
N ASN A 396 0.58 31.04 -74.42
CA ASN A 396 -0.74 30.97 -73.84
C ASN A 396 -0.77 29.98 -72.65
N ASP A 397 0.02 28.91 -72.67
CA ASP A 397 0.16 27.95 -71.56
C ASP A 397 0.82 28.60 -70.33
N TYR A 398 1.91 29.36 -70.55
CA TYR A 398 2.56 30.14 -69.48
C TYR A 398 1.62 31.15 -68.83
N ARG A 399 0.85 31.90 -69.62
CA ARG A 399 -0.16 32.87 -69.13
C ARG A 399 -1.24 32.14 -68.33
N SER A 400 -1.83 31.07 -68.85
CA SER A 400 -2.88 30.28 -68.18
C SER A 400 -2.41 29.72 -66.86
N ARG A 401 -1.19 29.22 -66.78
CA ARG A 401 -0.61 28.68 -65.53
C ARG A 401 -0.34 29.76 -64.51
N LEU A 402 0.14 30.97 -64.93
CA LEU A 402 0.31 32.11 -64.03
C LEU A 402 -1.03 32.65 -63.51
N ASP A 403 -2.06 32.68 -64.35
CA ASP A 403 -3.41 33.08 -63.95
C ASP A 403 -4.03 32.09 -62.97
N ALA A 404 -3.87 30.78 -63.23
CA ALA A 404 -4.32 29.74 -62.33
C ALA A 404 -3.61 29.82 -60.97
N LEU A 405 -2.30 30.10 -60.94
CA LEU A 405 -1.55 30.27 -59.69
C LEU A 405 -2.00 31.51 -58.88
N ASP A 406 -2.30 32.64 -59.57
CA ASP A 406 -2.81 33.83 -58.91
C ASP A 406 -4.20 33.61 -58.33
N GLU A 407 -5.06 32.87 -59.06
CA GLU A 407 -6.39 32.48 -58.58
C GLU A 407 -6.30 31.52 -57.40
N GLU A 408 -5.45 30.47 -57.47
CA GLU A 408 -5.20 29.56 -56.38
C GLU A 408 -4.68 30.30 -55.16
N ALA A 409 -3.71 31.22 -55.34
CA ALA A 409 -3.18 32.05 -54.26
C ALA A 409 -4.27 32.95 -53.63
N ALA A 410 -5.17 33.54 -54.47
CA ALA A 410 -6.27 34.37 -53.97
C ALA A 410 -7.31 33.56 -53.18
N GLN A 411 -7.50 32.26 -53.51
CA GLN A 411 -8.42 31.37 -52.82
C GLN A 411 -7.81 30.71 -51.56
N LEU A 412 -6.51 30.85 -51.31
CA LEU A 412 -5.86 30.33 -50.13
C LEU A 412 -6.43 30.93 -48.84
N HIS A 413 -7.17 30.12 -48.09
CA HIS A 413 -7.66 30.50 -46.77
C HIS A 413 -6.55 30.31 -45.73
N VAL A 414 -5.89 31.41 -45.35
CA VAL A 414 -4.88 31.43 -44.29
C VAL A 414 -5.33 32.32 -43.13
N PRO A 415 -4.91 32.04 -41.90
CA PRO A 415 -5.17 32.94 -40.76
C PRO A 415 -4.53 34.30 -40.94
N LEU A 416 -5.15 35.34 -40.34
CA LEU A 416 -4.72 36.76 -40.50
C LEU A 416 -3.21 37.01 -40.26
N GLY A 417 -2.58 36.26 -39.33
CA GLY A 417 -1.14 36.37 -39.07
C GLY A 417 -0.21 35.85 -40.18
N PHE A 418 -0.78 35.23 -41.24
CA PHE A 418 -0.02 34.70 -42.39
C PHE A 418 -0.47 35.26 -43.73
N THR A 419 -1.31 36.30 -43.73
CA THR A 419 -1.80 36.92 -44.94
C THR A 419 -0.71 37.61 -45.74
N ASP A 420 0.33 38.10 -45.07
CA ASP A 420 1.56 38.64 -45.70
C ASP A 420 2.20 37.65 -46.68
N LEU A 421 2.24 36.35 -46.31
CA LEU A 421 2.78 35.30 -47.20
C LEU A 421 1.98 35.15 -48.49
N VAL A 422 0.66 35.32 -48.45
CA VAL A 422 -0.19 35.25 -49.64
C VAL A 422 -0.01 36.48 -50.52
N TYR A 423 0.07 37.67 -49.92
CA TYR A 423 0.36 38.89 -50.68
C TYR A 423 1.73 38.84 -51.33
N THR A 424 2.76 38.40 -50.63
CA THR A 424 4.12 38.23 -51.17
C THR A 424 4.14 37.21 -52.30
N LEU A 425 3.41 36.10 -52.20
CA LEU A 425 3.27 35.10 -53.27
C LEU A 425 2.67 35.76 -54.54
N ARG A 426 1.59 36.52 -54.39
CA ARG A 426 0.95 37.22 -55.53
C ARG A 426 1.83 38.27 -56.15
N GLU A 427 2.65 39.00 -55.36
CA GLU A 427 3.67 39.89 -55.88
C GLU A 427 4.71 39.13 -56.70
N HIS A 428 5.15 37.99 -56.29
CA HIS A 428 6.09 37.13 -57.01
C HIS A 428 5.47 36.58 -58.30
N VAL A 429 4.19 36.18 -58.30
CA VAL A 429 3.47 35.80 -59.54
C VAL A 429 3.45 36.96 -60.53
N ASN A 430 3.16 38.17 -60.08
CA ASN A 430 3.19 39.38 -60.94
C ASN A 430 4.59 39.71 -61.41
N LEU A 431 5.65 39.43 -60.66
CA LEU A 431 7.03 39.56 -61.06
C LEU A 431 7.35 38.62 -62.23
N VAL A 432 6.97 37.35 -62.13
CA VAL A 432 7.18 36.32 -63.16
C VAL A 432 6.34 36.67 -64.41
N ARG A 433 5.12 37.22 -64.26
CA ARG A 433 4.29 37.71 -65.36
C ARG A 433 5.01 38.85 -66.14
N ARG A 434 5.63 39.81 -65.46
CA ARG A 434 6.44 40.87 -66.09
C ARG A 434 7.67 40.33 -66.80
N ILE A 435 8.27 39.24 -66.34
CA ILE A 435 9.37 38.57 -67.04
C ILE A 435 8.86 37.95 -68.35
N LEU A 436 7.69 37.30 -68.33
CA LEU A 436 7.05 36.75 -69.54
C LEU A 436 6.76 37.82 -70.57
N ASP A 437 6.13 38.93 -70.17
CA ASP A 437 5.80 40.06 -71.07
C ASP A 437 7.06 40.68 -71.73
N LYS A 438 8.16 40.77 -70.96
CA LYS A 438 9.45 41.22 -71.51
C LYS A 438 10.03 40.25 -72.55
N ARG A 439 9.89 38.92 -72.31
CA ARG A 439 10.34 37.88 -73.27
C ARG A 439 9.52 37.87 -74.53
N GLU A 440 8.22 38.11 -74.46
CA GLU A 440 7.32 38.24 -75.59
C GLU A 440 7.72 39.48 -76.47
N THR A 441 8.09 40.57 -75.83
CA THR A 441 8.49 41.78 -76.55
C THR A 441 9.88 41.67 -77.21
N GLN A 442 10.71 40.73 -76.79
CA GLN A 442 12.06 40.44 -77.28
C GLN A 442 12.12 39.33 -78.35
N ALA A 443 11.06 38.52 -78.47
CA ALA A 443 10.92 37.41 -79.42
C ALA A 443 10.16 37.84 -80.66
#